data_0c0b220e2501f1f1490132e5a303c3bd
#
_entry.id   0c0b220e2501f1f1490132e5a303c3bd
#
_cell.length_a   1.000
_cell.length_b   1.000
_cell.length_c   1.000
_cell.angle_alpha   90.00
_cell.angle_beta   90.00
_cell.angle_gamma   90.00
#
_symmetry.space_group_name_H-M   'P 1'
#
loop_
_entity.id
_entity.type
_entity.pdbx_description
1 polymer ?
#
loop_
_entity_poly.entity_id
_entity_poly.type
_entity_poly.pdbx_seq_one_letter_code
_entity_poly.pdbx_strand_id
1 'polypeptide(L)' 'MPADMKIVLRNPRREVQVAGGRRVKDILRELDIVPETVLVIRGDTLVTLDQVVGDDETLELRPVMSGG' A
#
# COMPACT_ATOMS: atom_id res chain seq x y z
N MET A 1 -4.12 7.88 -20.39
CA MET A 1 -4.94 7.34 -19.30
C MET A 1 -4.06 7.10 -18.11
N PRO A 2 -4.36 7.71 -17.01
CA PRO A 2 -3.57 7.42 -15.83
C PRO A 2 -3.77 5.96 -15.45
N ALA A 3 -2.67 5.31 -15.20
CA ALA A 3 -2.72 3.94 -14.75
C ALA A 3 -2.80 3.96 -13.24
N ASP A 4 -3.91 3.57 -12.72
CA ASP A 4 -4.14 3.60 -11.30
C ASP A 4 -3.94 2.21 -10.71
N MET A 5 -3.40 2.17 -9.52
CA MET A 5 -3.34 0.95 -8.75
C MET A 5 -4.32 1.04 -7.59
N LYS A 6 -4.65 -0.09 -7.02
CA LYS A 6 -5.62 -0.16 -5.93
C LYS A 6 -4.90 -0.45 -4.62
N ILE A 7 -5.26 0.30 -3.59
CA ILE A 7 -4.79 0.05 -2.24
C ILE A 7 -5.98 -0.42 -1.41
N VAL A 8 -5.86 -1.58 -0.80
CA VAL A 8 -6.89 -2.12 0.06
C VAL A 8 -6.46 -1.92 1.50
N LEU A 9 -7.24 -1.17 2.24
CA LEU A 9 -7.00 -0.92 3.65
C LEU A 9 -7.94 -1.79 4.49
N ARG A 10 -7.50 -2.09 5.70
CA ARG A 10 -8.32 -2.88 6.62
C ARG A 10 -8.60 -2.09 7.88
N ASN A 11 -9.72 -2.40 8.50
CA ASN A 11 -10.18 -1.83 9.77
C ASN A 11 -10.52 -0.35 9.66
N PRO A 12 -11.58 0.00 8.98
CA PRO A 12 -12.45 -0.84 8.18
C PRO A 12 -11.86 -1.08 6.79
N ARG A 13 -12.39 -2.07 6.10
CA ARG A 13 -11.93 -2.35 4.75
C ARG A 13 -12.30 -1.21 3.83
N ARG A 14 -11.32 -0.67 3.15
CA ARG A 14 -11.52 0.42 2.21
C ARG A 14 -10.62 0.20 1.00
N GLU A 15 -11.08 0.66 -0.14
CA GLU A 15 -10.28 0.61 -1.35
C GLU A 15 -10.04 2.02 -1.82
N VAL A 16 -8.79 2.33 -2.11
CA VAL A 16 -8.38 3.64 -2.58
C VAL A 16 -7.59 3.46 -3.85
N GLN A 17 -7.84 4.30 -4.83
CA GLN A 17 -7.07 4.27 -6.07
C GLN A 17 -6.02 5.35 -6.03
N VAL A 18 -4.79 5.00 -6.39
CA VAL A 18 -3.68 5.92 -6.42
C VAL A 18 -2.88 5.67 -7.69
N ALA A 19 -2.10 6.65 -8.09
CA ALA A 19 -1.27 6.51 -9.27
C ALA A 19 -0.19 5.46 -9.03
N GLY A 20 0.00 4.57 -9.99
CA GLY A 20 1.06 3.57 -9.92
C GLY A 20 2.39 4.12 -10.38
N GLY A 21 3.37 3.22 -10.49
CA GLY A 21 4.69 3.61 -10.98
C GLY A 21 5.50 4.35 -9.94
N ARG A 22 5.20 4.19 -8.68
CA ARG A 22 5.90 4.87 -7.60
C ARG A 22 6.37 3.86 -6.57
N ARG A 23 7.28 4.30 -5.72
CA ARG A 23 7.72 3.47 -4.62
C ARG A 23 6.63 3.38 -3.56
N VAL A 24 6.59 2.24 -2.87
CA VAL A 24 5.59 2.01 -1.84
C VAL A 24 5.63 3.13 -0.80
N LYS A 25 6.82 3.53 -0.38
CA LYS A 25 6.92 4.57 0.65
C LYS A 25 6.28 5.89 0.22
N ASP A 26 6.37 6.21 -1.07
CA ASP A 26 5.78 7.45 -1.56
C ASP A 26 4.27 7.37 -1.58
N ILE A 27 3.74 6.19 -1.90
CA ILE A 27 2.30 5.97 -1.88
C ILE A 27 1.77 6.10 -0.46
N LEU A 28 2.45 5.49 0.50
CA LEU A 28 2.03 5.59 1.89
C LEU A 28 2.07 7.02 2.40
N ARG A 29 3.08 7.78 1.97
CA ARG A 29 3.18 9.18 2.36
C ARG A 29 1.99 9.97 1.82
N GLU A 30 1.61 9.71 0.59
CA GLU A 30 0.46 10.40 0.00
C GLU A 30 -0.81 10.09 0.77
N LEU A 31 -0.95 8.86 1.26
CA LEU A 31 -2.12 8.45 2.03
C LEU A 31 -2.03 8.84 3.51
N ASP A 32 -0.94 9.49 3.89
CA ASP A 32 -0.72 9.90 5.29
C ASP A 32 -0.66 8.70 6.21
N ILE A 33 -0.03 7.63 5.76
CA ILE A 33 0.12 6.41 6.53
C ILE A 33 1.58 6.26 6.91
N VAL A 34 1.82 6.02 8.21
CA VAL A 34 3.17 5.79 8.70
C VAL A 34 3.59 4.37 8.32
N PRO A 35 4.68 4.21 7.55
CA PRO A 35 5.05 2.88 7.04
C PRO A 35 5.27 1.84 8.11
N GLU A 36 5.69 2.26 9.30
CA GLU A 36 5.99 1.32 10.38
C GLU A 36 4.73 0.71 11.00
N THR A 37 3.57 1.23 10.64
CA THR A 37 2.31 0.77 11.23
C THR A 37 1.56 -0.22 10.35
N VAL A 38 2.08 -0.53 9.17
CA VAL A 38 1.39 -1.42 8.27
C VAL A 38 2.36 -2.38 7.60
N LEU A 39 1.84 -3.54 7.22
CA LEU A 39 2.52 -4.45 6.31
C LEU A 39 1.93 -4.25 4.94
N VAL A 40 2.78 -4.20 3.94
CA VAL A 40 2.34 -4.02 2.56
C VAL A 40 2.45 -5.37 1.86
N ILE A 41 1.33 -5.84 1.33
CA ILE A 41 1.24 -7.17 0.75
C ILE A 41 0.74 -7.06 -0.68
N ARG A 42 1.46 -7.71 -1.60
CA ARG A 42 1.02 -7.82 -2.98
C ARG A 42 0.71 -9.28 -3.25
N GLY A 43 -0.59 -9.58 -3.38
CA GLY A 43 -1.01 -10.97 -3.48
C GLY A 43 -0.73 -11.70 -2.17
N ASP A 44 0.24 -12.58 -2.18
CA ASP A 44 0.67 -13.28 -0.98
C ASP A 44 2.12 -13.00 -0.63
N THR A 45 2.68 -11.92 -1.18
CA THR A 45 4.09 -11.58 -1.01
C THR A 45 4.22 -10.23 -0.32
N LEU A 46 5.10 -10.16 0.66
CA LEU A 46 5.42 -8.89 1.30
C LEU A 46 6.25 -8.02 0.35
N VAL A 47 5.93 -6.74 0.35
CA VAL A 47 6.60 -5.76 -0.51
C VAL A 47 7.36 -4.79 0.38
N THR A 48 8.60 -4.48 -0.01
CA THR A 48 9.40 -3.53 0.75
C THR A 48 9.01 -2.10 0.37
N LEU A 49 9.40 -1.17 1.24
CA LEU A 49 9.06 0.23 1.05
C LEU A 49 9.76 0.85 -0.15
N ASP A 50 10.90 0.32 -0.53
CA ASP A 50 11.66 0.84 -1.66
C ASP A 50 11.22 0.25 -2.99
N GLN A 51 10.36 -0.71 -2.97
CA GLN A 51 9.94 -1.38 -4.19
C GLN A 51 8.98 -0.51 -4.97
N VAL A 52 9.16 -0.49 -6.28
CA VAL A 52 8.27 0.25 -7.17
C VAL A 52 7.12 -0.65 -7.55
N VAL A 53 5.90 -0.14 -7.43
CA VAL A 53 4.70 -0.88 -7.82
C VAL A 53 4.22 -0.31 -9.12
N GLY A 54 3.90 -1.19 -10.04
CA GLY A 54 3.44 -0.76 -11.35
C GLY A 54 1.97 -0.40 -11.34
N ASP A 55 1.50 -0.12 -12.55
CA ASP A 55 0.10 0.15 -12.77
C ASP A 55 -0.69 -1.14 -12.63
N ASP A 56 -1.97 -1.01 -12.35
CA ASP A 56 -2.87 -2.16 -12.41
C ASP A 56 -2.57 -3.20 -11.33
N GLU A 57 -1.82 -2.83 -10.32
CA GLU A 57 -1.53 -3.74 -9.23
C GLU A 57 -2.44 -3.42 -8.05
N THR A 58 -2.55 -4.39 -7.15
CA THR A 58 -3.33 -4.22 -5.93
C THR A 58 -2.44 -4.51 -4.74
N LEU A 59 -2.38 -3.57 -3.83
CA LEU A 59 -1.64 -3.75 -2.58
C LEU A 59 -2.62 -3.79 -1.43
N GLU A 60 -2.34 -4.66 -0.48
CA GLU A 60 -3.13 -4.73 0.74
C GLU A 60 -2.28 -4.19 1.89
N LEU A 61 -2.85 -3.28 2.67
CA LEU A 61 -2.17 -2.73 3.84
C LEU A 61 -2.82 -3.33 5.08
N ARG A 62 -2.04 -4.08 5.84
CA ARG A 62 -2.51 -4.68 7.07
C ARG A 62 -1.90 -3.96 8.25
N PRO A 63 -2.71 -3.46 9.17
CA PRO A 63 -2.14 -2.80 10.34
C PRO A 63 -1.38 -3.80 11.19
N VAL A 64 -0.22 -3.37 11.68
CA VAL A 64 0.53 -4.17 12.63
C VAL A 64 0.35 -3.54 13.98
N MET A 65 -0.08 -4.35 14.93
CA MET A 65 -0.21 -3.92 16.29
C MET A 65 1.11 -4.22 16.96
N SER A 66 1.84 -3.20 17.34
CA SER A 66 2.97 -3.41 18.21
C SER A 66 2.36 -3.85 19.51
N GLY A 67 2.56 -5.09 19.87
CA GLY A 67 1.87 -5.67 20.99
C GLY A 67 2.17 -5.00 22.29
N GLY A 68 1.75 -4.03 22.53
CA GLY A 68 1.97 -3.37 23.82
C GLY A 68 0.71 -3.45 24.65
#